data_48abd2956c42b58cd9f242bdc0af42e8
#
_entry.id   48abd2956c42b58cd9f242bdc0af42e8
#
_cell.length_a   1.000
_cell.length_b   1.000
_cell.length_c   1.000
_cell.angle_alpha   90.00
_cell.angle_beta   90.00
_cell.angle_gamma   90.00
#
_symmetry.space_group_name_H-M   'P 1'
#
loop_
_entity.id
_entity.type
_entity.pdbx_description
1 polymer ?
#
loop_
_entity_poly.entity_id
_entity_poly.type
_entity_poly.pdbx_seq_one_letter_code
_entity_poly.pdbx_strand_id
1 'polypeptide(L)'
;MATKKFRCKVCGHEGDKAPEKCPACQAPASEFEEIKEDTAPAKKGIDRNSNAYTIIYSAVMVILVAVGLAATSQALRPLQKQNEDNDKRQQILRSINVTVAANEAEAKYNELITDAFLIDENGQKVGDAAEAFAGEKAGYPVFVATVDGQTKYIMALNGAGLWGPLWGYISVNDDKNTVFGADFSHQGETPGLGSEIATPAFSQRFLGKKLFVDGVFKSIAIVKPGKSVEGQDYVDGISGGTITSQGVHKMLFDSLKSYEKFLTSNQ
;
A
#
# COMPACT_ATOMS: atom_id res chain seq x y z
N MET A 1 -45.42 47.53 -28.89
CA MET A 1 -45.04 48.98 -28.85
C MET A 1 -44.06 49.11 -27.71
N ALA A 2 -42.80 49.48 -27.99
CA ALA A 2 -41.79 49.64 -26.91
C ALA A 2 -42.12 50.90 -26.12
N THR A 3 -42.36 50.84 -24.84
CA THR A 3 -42.55 51.98 -23.95
C THR A 3 -41.21 52.64 -23.70
N LYS A 4 -41.09 53.89 -24.19
CA LYS A 4 -39.91 54.70 -23.94
C LYS A 4 -39.87 55.08 -22.45
N LYS A 5 -38.75 54.83 -21.79
CA LYS A 5 -38.52 55.26 -20.40
C LYS A 5 -37.64 56.53 -20.38
N PHE A 6 -37.89 57.40 -19.48
CA PHE A 6 -37.15 58.65 -19.28
C PHE A 6 -36.60 58.73 -17.87
N ARG A 7 -35.38 59.24 -17.73
CA ARG A 7 -34.73 59.43 -16.42
C ARG A 7 -34.38 60.91 -16.24
N CYS A 8 -34.73 61.45 -15.08
CA CYS A 8 -34.31 62.77 -14.68
C CYS A 8 -32.78 62.80 -14.36
N LYS A 9 -32.05 63.67 -15.03
CA LYS A 9 -30.60 63.85 -14.82
C LYS A 9 -30.22 64.38 -13.44
N VAL A 10 -31.17 65.07 -12.76
CA VAL A 10 -30.89 65.73 -11.46
C VAL A 10 -31.03 64.74 -10.31
N CYS A 11 -32.09 63.94 -10.30
CA CYS A 11 -32.42 63.07 -9.14
C CYS A 11 -32.55 61.58 -9.46
N GLY A 12 -32.39 61.20 -10.75
CA GLY A 12 -32.48 59.78 -11.16
C GLY A 12 -33.91 59.22 -11.23
N HIS A 13 -34.96 60.03 -11.03
CA HIS A 13 -36.36 59.56 -11.11
C HIS A 13 -36.69 59.08 -12.52
N GLU A 14 -37.22 57.88 -12.62
CA GLU A 14 -37.59 57.23 -13.88
C GLU A 14 -39.13 57.20 -14.06
N GLY A 15 -39.59 57.38 -15.29
CA GLY A 15 -40.99 57.31 -15.63
C GLY A 15 -41.22 56.99 -17.13
N ASP A 16 -42.42 56.58 -17.45
CA ASP A 16 -42.80 56.19 -18.82
C ASP A 16 -43.04 57.41 -19.76
N LYS A 17 -43.04 58.63 -19.24
CA LYS A 17 -43.14 59.87 -19.98
C LYS A 17 -42.31 60.98 -19.30
N ALA A 18 -41.71 61.91 -20.06
CA ALA A 18 -41.08 63.06 -19.48
C ALA A 18 -42.19 64.04 -19.02
N PRO A 19 -42.38 64.29 -17.73
CA PRO A 19 -43.36 65.26 -17.23
C PRO A 19 -42.82 66.70 -17.39
N GLU A 20 -43.67 67.71 -17.42
CA GLU A 20 -43.25 69.13 -17.49
C GLU A 20 -42.33 69.53 -16.32
N LYS A 21 -42.52 68.91 -15.16
CA LYS A 21 -41.63 69.03 -13.99
C LYS A 21 -41.45 67.70 -13.34
N CYS A 22 -40.27 67.41 -12.89
CA CYS A 22 -39.96 66.17 -12.18
C CYS A 22 -40.74 66.05 -10.86
N PRO A 23 -41.50 64.98 -10.61
CA PRO A 23 -42.31 64.85 -9.40
C PRO A 23 -41.43 64.72 -8.11
N ALA A 24 -40.18 64.32 -8.24
CA ALA A 24 -39.29 64.15 -7.10
C ALA A 24 -38.45 65.40 -6.78
N CYS A 25 -37.94 66.12 -7.79
CA CYS A 25 -37.01 67.25 -7.56
C CYS A 25 -37.47 68.55 -8.25
N GLN A 26 -38.61 68.56 -8.91
CA GLN A 26 -39.19 69.70 -9.64
C GLN A 26 -38.32 70.26 -10.80
N ALA A 27 -37.32 69.55 -11.25
CA ALA A 27 -36.50 69.91 -12.40
C ALA A 27 -37.36 69.98 -13.68
N PRO A 28 -37.05 70.92 -14.61
CA PRO A 28 -37.85 71.07 -15.84
C PRO A 28 -37.67 69.90 -16.81
N ALA A 29 -38.64 69.78 -17.75
CA ALA A 29 -38.65 68.65 -18.71
C ALA A 29 -37.37 68.52 -19.54
N SER A 30 -36.60 69.61 -19.71
CA SER A 30 -35.28 69.60 -20.40
C SER A 30 -34.21 68.74 -19.72
N GLU A 31 -34.40 68.39 -18.42
CA GLU A 31 -33.49 67.57 -17.64
C GLU A 31 -33.83 66.07 -17.70
N PHE A 32 -34.78 65.66 -18.52
CA PHE A 32 -35.08 64.25 -18.75
C PHE A 32 -34.33 63.74 -20.00
N GLU A 33 -33.67 62.59 -19.87
CA GLU A 33 -33.09 61.85 -20.97
C GLU A 33 -33.85 60.54 -21.24
N GLU A 34 -33.98 60.20 -22.50
CA GLU A 34 -34.54 58.93 -22.92
C GLU A 34 -33.56 57.81 -22.60
N ILE A 35 -33.99 56.88 -21.76
CA ILE A 35 -33.18 55.67 -21.48
C ILE A 35 -33.20 54.79 -22.77
N LYS A 36 -32.15 54.84 -23.55
CA LYS A 36 -31.94 53.88 -24.63
C LYS A 36 -31.57 52.58 -23.97
N GLU A 37 -32.44 51.58 -24.01
CA GLU A 37 -32.03 50.18 -23.74
C GLU A 37 -30.95 49.86 -24.78
N ASP A 38 -29.72 49.76 -24.32
CA ASP A 38 -28.62 49.22 -25.13
C ASP A 38 -28.93 47.75 -25.41
N THR A 39 -29.62 47.49 -26.51
CA THR A 39 -29.81 46.14 -27.08
C THR A 39 -28.55 45.69 -27.84
N ALA A 40 -27.38 45.91 -27.27
CA ALA A 40 -26.22 45.16 -27.66
C ALA A 40 -26.45 43.75 -27.12
N PRO A 41 -26.38 42.68 -27.95
CA PRO A 41 -26.49 41.31 -27.48
C PRO A 41 -25.32 41.13 -26.50
N ALA A 42 -25.64 41.09 -25.19
CA ALA A 42 -24.66 40.70 -24.20
C ALA A 42 -24.11 39.34 -24.63
N LYS A 43 -22.80 39.31 -24.95
CA LYS A 43 -22.10 38.04 -25.15
C LYS A 43 -22.45 37.19 -23.94
N LYS A 44 -23.26 36.14 -24.13
CA LYS A 44 -23.59 35.18 -23.08
C LYS A 44 -22.27 34.61 -22.57
N GLY A 45 -21.70 35.23 -21.57
CA GLY A 45 -20.58 34.68 -20.81
C GLY A 45 -21.07 33.35 -20.20
N ILE A 46 -20.17 32.40 -20.07
CA ILE A 46 -20.45 31.12 -19.40
C ILE A 46 -20.92 31.47 -17.98
N ASP A 47 -22.18 31.12 -17.66
CA ASP A 47 -22.69 31.25 -16.30
C ASP A 47 -22.03 30.23 -15.38
N ARG A 48 -21.03 30.71 -14.63
CA ARG A 48 -20.23 29.90 -13.72
C ARG A 48 -21.03 29.40 -12.50
N ASN A 49 -22.19 29.95 -12.25
CA ASN A 49 -23.09 29.55 -11.14
C ASN A 49 -24.15 28.54 -11.59
N SER A 50 -24.19 28.18 -12.88
CA SER A 50 -25.13 27.20 -13.37
C SER A 50 -24.71 25.78 -12.94
N ASN A 51 -25.70 24.94 -12.60
CA ASN A 51 -25.47 23.53 -12.27
C ASN A 51 -24.78 22.79 -13.44
N ALA A 52 -25.13 23.13 -14.69
CA ALA A 52 -24.49 22.55 -15.87
C ALA A 52 -22.98 22.86 -15.94
N TYR A 53 -22.60 24.11 -15.67
CA TYR A 53 -21.19 24.50 -15.61
C TYR A 53 -20.44 23.72 -14.53
N THR A 54 -21.00 23.64 -13.33
CA THR A 54 -20.39 22.92 -12.18
C THR A 54 -20.18 21.44 -12.50
N ILE A 55 -21.19 20.77 -13.07
CA ILE A 55 -21.11 19.35 -13.44
C ILE A 55 -20.04 19.14 -14.53
N ILE A 56 -20.06 19.94 -15.60
CA ILE A 56 -19.11 19.80 -16.70
C ILE A 56 -17.67 20.09 -16.21
N TYR A 57 -17.49 21.17 -15.44
CA TYR A 57 -16.18 21.53 -14.88
C TYR A 57 -15.64 20.41 -13.98
N SER A 58 -16.48 19.89 -13.05
CA SER A 58 -16.07 18.79 -12.17
C SER A 58 -15.73 17.53 -12.95
N ALA A 59 -16.54 17.17 -13.94
CA ALA A 59 -16.27 16.00 -14.80
C ALA A 59 -14.95 16.15 -15.56
N VAL A 60 -14.70 17.31 -16.17
CA VAL A 60 -13.44 17.57 -16.89
C VAL A 60 -12.25 17.52 -15.94
N MET A 61 -12.34 18.12 -14.76
CA MET A 61 -11.27 18.08 -13.75
C MET A 61 -10.97 16.65 -13.30
N VAL A 62 -12.00 15.86 -13.01
CA VAL A 62 -11.83 14.45 -12.63
C VAL A 62 -11.17 13.63 -13.75
N ILE A 63 -11.61 13.82 -14.99
CA ILE A 63 -11.02 13.14 -16.15
C ILE A 63 -9.55 13.52 -16.33
N LEU A 64 -9.21 14.81 -16.26
CA LEU A 64 -7.82 15.27 -16.40
C LEU A 64 -6.91 14.69 -15.30
N VAL A 65 -7.38 14.71 -14.06
CA VAL A 65 -6.63 14.13 -12.93
C VAL A 65 -6.49 12.63 -13.11
N ALA A 66 -7.57 11.91 -13.46
CA ALA A 66 -7.54 10.46 -13.68
C ALA A 66 -6.57 10.06 -14.80
N VAL A 67 -6.59 10.79 -15.93
CA VAL A 67 -5.67 10.55 -17.05
C VAL A 67 -4.22 10.84 -16.62
N GLY A 68 -3.97 11.95 -15.90
CA GLY A 68 -2.65 12.28 -15.38
C GLY A 68 -2.10 11.22 -14.43
N LEU A 69 -2.92 10.75 -13.48
CA LEU A 69 -2.55 9.69 -12.55
C LEU A 69 -2.31 8.35 -13.27
N ALA A 70 -3.19 7.98 -14.20
CA ALA A 70 -3.04 6.74 -14.98
C ALA A 70 -1.76 6.75 -15.82
N ALA A 71 -1.47 7.86 -16.51
CA ALA A 71 -0.26 8.02 -17.32
C ALA A 71 1.00 7.93 -16.46
N THR A 72 1.03 8.64 -15.32
CA THR A 72 2.17 8.60 -14.39
C THR A 72 2.36 7.21 -13.79
N SER A 73 1.28 6.54 -13.35
CA SER A 73 1.32 5.18 -12.83
C SER A 73 1.89 4.20 -13.85
N GLN A 74 1.42 4.29 -15.11
CA GLN A 74 1.88 3.41 -16.19
C GLN A 74 3.37 3.64 -16.54
N ALA A 75 3.82 4.89 -16.54
CA ALA A 75 5.21 5.23 -16.80
C ALA A 75 6.16 4.74 -15.69
N LEU A 76 5.70 4.73 -14.43
CA LEU A 76 6.50 4.31 -13.27
C LEU A 76 6.43 2.81 -13.00
N ARG A 77 5.49 2.09 -13.59
CA ARG A 77 5.25 0.64 -13.36
C ARG A 77 6.50 -0.25 -13.49
N PRO A 78 7.37 -0.07 -14.51
CA PRO A 78 8.59 -0.89 -14.62
C PRO A 78 9.55 -0.66 -13.45
N LEU A 79 9.73 0.60 -13.03
CA LEU A 79 10.59 0.95 -11.90
C LEU A 79 10.02 0.43 -10.57
N GLN A 80 8.70 0.51 -10.39
CA GLN A 80 8.03 -0.04 -9.21
C GLN A 80 8.25 -1.55 -9.12
N LYS A 81 8.02 -2.29 -10.23
CA LYS A 81 8.25 -3.73 -10.26
C LYS A 81 9.70 -4.10 -9.96
N GLN A 82 10.67 -3.37 -10.52
CA GLN A 82 12.09 -3.60 -10.21
C GLN A 82 12.41 -3.38 -8.73
N ASN A 83 11.85 -2.34 -8.13
CA ASN A 83 12.03 -2.05 -6.70
C ASN A 83 11.38 -3.13 -5.82
N GLU A 84 10.17 -3.58 -6.16
CA GLU A 84 9.46 -4.68 -5.48
C GLU A 84 10.27 -5.98 -5.55
N ASP A 85 10.79 -6.32 -6.74
CA ASP A 85 11.62 -7.52 -6.93
C ASP A 85 12.93 -7.43 -6.12
N ASN A 86 13.57 -6.25 -6.09
CA ASN A 86 14.79 -6.06 -5.31
C ASN A 86 14.51 -6.10 -3.80
N ASP A 87 13.42 -5.52 -3.32
CA ASP A 87 13.02 -5.60 -1.92
C ASP A 87 12.75 -7.06 -1.51
N LYS A 88 12.06 -7.82 -2.36
CA LYS A 88 11.84 -9.26 -2.15
C LYS A 88 13.15 -10.05 -2.06
N ARG A 89 14.10 -9.79 -2.97
CA ARG A 89 15.44 -10.39 -2.91
C ARG A 89 16.17 -10.04 -1.62
N GLN A 90 16.12 -8.78 -1.20
CA GLN A 90 16.72 -8.34 0.06
C GLN A 90 16.08 -9.03 1.27
N GLN A 91 14.74 -9.20 1.30
CA GLN A 91 14.03 -9.91 2.38
C GLN A 91 14.46 -11.39 2.44
N ILE A 92 14.53 -12.08 1.29
CA ILE A 92 15.03 -13.46 1.21
C ILE A 92 16.46 -13.54 1.73
N LEU A 93 17.33 -12.62 1.30
CA LEU A 93 18.74 -12.58 1.77
C LEU A 93 18.85 -12.26 3.27
N ARG A 94 18.05 -11.33 3.80
CA ARG A 94 18.05 -11.03 5.24
C ARG A 94 17.61 -12.23 6.07
N SER A 95 16.70 -13.07 5.55
CA SER A 95 16.30 -14.31 6.24
C SER A 95 17.43 -15.33 6.38
N ILE A 96 18.51 -15.20 5.60
CA ILE A 96 19.75 -15.97 5.74
C ILE A 96 20.90 -15.13 6.31
N ASN A 97 20.57 -14.07 7.06
CA ASN A 97 21.51 -13.17 7.74
C ASN A 97 22.46 -12.40 6.79
N VAL A 98 22.09 -12.22 5.51
CA VAL A 98 22.83 -11.45 4.52
C VAL A 98 22.13 -10.13 4.24
N THR A 99 22.80 -9.01 4.50
CA THR A 99 22.27 -7.67 4.24
C THR A 99 23.06 -7.01 3.12
N VAL A 100 22.36 -6.57 2.08
CA VAL A 100 22.96 -5.90 0.91
C VAL A 100 22.13 -4.68 0.50
N ALA A 101 22.76 -3.77 -0.24
CA ALA A 101 22.06 -2.64 -0.85
C ALA A 101 21.11 -3.12 -1.99
N ALA A 102 20.10 -2.32 -2.31
CA ALA A 102 19.10 -2.70 -3.33
C ALA A 102 19.69 -2.95 -4.72
N ASN A 103 20.74 -2.21 -5.08
CA ASN A 103 21.44 -2.37 -6.35
C ASN A 103 22.31 -3.63 -6.42
N GLU A 104 22.63 -4.26 -5.30
CA GLU A 104 23.44 -5.48 -5.20
C GLU A 104 22.58 -6.72 -4.95
N ALA A 105 21.29 -6.51 -4.62
CA ALA A 105 20.38 -7.58 -4.19
C ALA A 105 20.23 -8.69 -5.23
N GLU A 106 20.12 -8.34 -6.52
CA GLU A 106 19.99 -9.32 -7.60
C GLU A 106 21.23 -10.16 -7.78
N ALA A 107 22.41 -9.54 -7.79
CA ALA A 107 23.69 -10.26 -7.95
C ALA A 107 23.92 -11.22 -6.77
N LYS A 108 23.67 -10.75 -5.54
CA LYS A 108 23.87 -11.56 -4.33
C LYS A 108 22.83 -12.67 -4.18
N TYR A 109 21.60 -12.41 -4.59
CA TYR A 109 20.55 -13.42 -4.66
C TYR A 109 20.95 -14.55 -5.62
N ASN A 110 21.39 -14.24 -6.84
CA ASN A 110 21.80 -15.22 -7.84
C ASN A 110 23.07 -15.99 -7.43
N GLU A 111 23.92 -15.40 -6.58
CA GLU A 111 25.10 -16.07 -6.03
C GLU A 111 24.75 -17.12 -4.97
N LEU A 112 23.83 -16.80 -4.06
CA LEU A 112 23.54 -17.60 -2.87
C LEU A 112 22.36 -18.55 -3.04
N ILE A 113 21.32 -18.16 -3.81
CA ILE A 113 20.15 -18.99 -4.04
C ILE A 113 20.46 -19.98 -5.18
N THR A 114 20.62 -21.23 -4.83
CA THR A 114 21.03 -22.30 -5.75
C THR A 114 19.85 -22.99 -6.43
N ASP A 115 18.67 -23.00 -5.80
CA ASP A 115 17.42 -23.52 -6.37
C ASP A 115 16.22 -22.76 -5.76
N ALA A 116 15.12 -22.76 -6.48
CA ALA A 116 13.84 -22.28 -5.97
C ALA A 116 12.71 -23.05 -6.66
N PHE A 117 11.65 -23.35 -5.94
CA PHE A 117 10.51 -24.09 -6.48
C PHE A 117 9.24 -23.85 -5.65
N LEU A 118 8.11 -24.17 -6.26
CA LEU A 118 6.83 -24.26 -5.54
C LEU A 118 6.56 -25.70 -5.09
N ILE A 119 5.99 -25.83 -3.92
CA ILE A 119 5.46 -27.12 -3.44
C ILE A 119 3.94 -27.04 -3.24
N ASP A 120 3.29 -28.19 -3.32
CA ASP A 120 1.88 -28.37 -2.96
C ASP A 120 1.70 -28.70 -1.47
N GLU A 121 0.46 -28.91 -1.04
CA GLU A 121 0.10 -29.33 0.33
C GLU A 121 0.68 -30.70 0.74
N ASN A 122 1.17 -31.49 -0.21
CA ASN A 122 1.84 -32.76 0.03
C ASN A 122 3.36 -32.63 0.11
N GLY A 123 3.90 -31.40 -0.03
CA GLY A 123 5.33 -31.14 -0.08
C GLY A 123 5.99 -31.53 -1.40
N GLN A 124 5.20 -31.79 -2.45
CA GLN A 124 5.68 -32.19 -3.77
C GLN A 124 5.97 -30.96 -4.63
N LYS A 125 7.07 -30.98 -5.38
CA LYS A 125 7.46 -29.87 -6.29
C LYS A 125 6.43 -29.79 -7.44
N VAL A 126 5.80 -28.60 -7.59
CA VAL A 126 4.74 -28.32 -8.58
C VAL A 126 5.05 -27.12 -9.50
N GLY A 127 6.13 -26.39 -9.26
CA GLY A 127 6.52 -25.22 -10.02
C GLY A 127 8.02 -24.95 -9.98
N ASP A 128 8.47 -24.05 -10.86
CA ASP A 128 9.87 -23.68 -11.01
C ASP A 128 10.27 -22.41 -10.22
N ALA A 129 11.54 -22.00 -10.38
CA ALA A 129 12.12 -20.86 -9.69
C ALA A 129 11.45 -19.52 -10.05
N ALA A 130 11.04 -19.33 -11.31
CA ALA A 130 10.38 -18.10 -11.75
C ALA A 130 8.98 -18.00 -11.13
N GLU A 131 8.22 -19.10 -11.12
CA GLU A 131 6.90 -19.19 -10.49
C GLU A 131 6.99 -19.01 -8.97
N ALA A 132 8.01 -19.59 -8.31
CA ALA A 132 8.24 -19.41 -6.87
C ALA A 132 8.56 -17.96 -6.53
N PHE A 133 9.35 -17.29 -7.37
CA PHE A 133 9.69 -15.89 -7.17
C PHE A 133 8.50 -14.97 -7.47
N ALA A 134 7.76 -15.18 -8.56
CA ALA A 134 6.63 -14.35 -8.95
C ALA A 134 5.49 -14.39 -7.92
N GLY A 135 5.23 -15.55 -7.30
CA GLY A 135 4.15 -15.74 -6.33
C GLY A 135 2.74 -15.69 -6.93
N GLU A 136 2.63 -15.83 -8.25
CA GLU A 136 1.36 -15.75 -8.99
C GLU A 136 0.63 -17.09 -9.07
N LYS A 137 1.36 -18.21 -8.93
CA LYS A 137 0.82 -19.57 -9.01
C LYS A 137 0.46 -20.09 -7.62
N ALA A 138 -0.59 -20.87 -7.54
CA ALA A 138 -0.95 -21.59 -6.30
C ALA A 138 0.17 -22.56 -5.89
N GLY A 139 0.61 -22.43 -4.64
CA GLY A 139 1.69 -23.24 -4.06
C GLY A 139 2.47 -22.48 -3.02
N TYR A 140 3.39 -23.17 -2.37
CA TYR A 140 4.22 -22.61 -1.30
C TYR A 140 5.67 -22.51 -1.78
N PRO A 141 6.23 -21.28 -1.90
CA PRO A 141 7.58 -21.10 -2.43
C PRO A 141 8.65 -21.56 -1.42
N VAL A 142 9.59 -22.35 -1.90
CA VAL A 142 10.80 -22.76 -1.19
C VAL A 142 12.01 -22.24 -1.98
N PHE A 143 12.89 -21.51 -1.30
CA PHE A 143 14.19 -21.10 -1.87
C PHE A 143 15.28 -21.88 -1.15
N VAL A 144 16.24 -22.37 -1.91
CA VAL A 144 17.38 -23.12 -1.39
C VAL A 144 18.62 -22.25 -1.51
N ALA A 145 19.25 -21.98 -0.39
CA ALA A 145 20.48 -21.20 -0.36
C ALA A 145 21.67 -22.04 0.11
N THR A 146 22.87 -21.71 -0.39
CA THR A 146 24.12 -22.22 0.14
C THR A 146 24.85 -21.10 0.87
N VAL A 147 24.97 -21.21 2.18
CA VAL A 147 25.68 -20.25 3.04
C VAL A 147 26.78 -21.00 3.79
N ASP A 148 28.02 -20.55 3.65
CA ASP A 148 29.21 -21.18 4.25
C ASP A 148 29.30 -22.70 3.95
N GLY A 149 28.92 -23.10 2.73
CA GLY A 149 28.91 -24.49 2.30
C GLY A 149 27.78 -25.35 2.86
N GLN A 150 26.85 -24.77 3.60
CA GLN A 150 25.69 -25.45 4.16
C GLN A 150 24.40 -25.06 3.46
N THR A 151 23.52 -26.04 3.25
CA THR A 151 22.22 -25.80 2.67
C THR A 151 21.26 -25.15 3.68
N LYS A 152 20.52 -24.14 3.24
CA LYS A 152 19.44 -23.50 4.00
C LYS A 152 18.17 -23.50 3.16
N TYR A 153 17.04 -23.81 3.80
CA TYR A 153 15.74 -23.78 3.15
C TYR A 153 14.97 -22.55 3.64
N ILE A 154 14.51 -21.72 2.73
CA ILE A 154 13.84 -20.45 3.00
C ILE A 154 12.38 -20.59 2.59
N MET A 155 11.47 -20.27 3.49
CA MET A 155 10.02 -20.38 3.32
C MET A 155 9.37 -19.02 3.48
N ALA A 156 8.38 -18.73 2.65
CA ALA A 156 7.60 -17.51 2.73
C ALA A 156 6.53 -17.59 3.83
N LEU A 157 6.35 -16.48 4.53
CA LEU A 157 5.37 -16.30 5.59
C LEU A 157 4.37 -15.23 5.17
N ASN A 158 3.07 -15.49 5.35
CA ASN A 158 1.99 -14.55 5.06
C ASN A 158 0.95 -14.58 6.18
N GLY A 159 0.53 -13.40 6.63
CA GLY A 159 -0.43 -13.26 7.71
C GLY A 159 -1.08 -11.89 7.78
N ALA A 160 -1.78 -11.63 8.87
CA ALA A 160 -2.44 -10.35 9.12
C ALA A 160 -2.02 -9.78 10.47
N GLY A 161 -1.73 -8.48 10.47
CA GLY A 161 -1.48 -7.70 11.67
C GLY A 161 -2.70 -6.94 12.14
N LEU A 162 -2.46 -5.87 12.90
CA LEU A 162 -3.54 -5.01 13.38
C LEU A 162 -4.06 -4.07 12.27
N TRP A 163 -3.16 -3.50 11.46
CA TRP A 163 -3.51 -2.49 10.47
C TRP A 163 -3.37 -2.94 9.02
N GLY A 164 -2.85 -4.14 8.79
CA GLY A 164 -2.67 -4.64 7.43
C GLY A 164 -1.98 -5.99 7.38
N PRO A 165 -1.60 -6.44 6.17
CA PRO A 165 -0.89 -7.68 6.00
C PRO A 165 0.50 -7.63 6.65
N LEU A 166 0.90 -8.78 7.15
CA LEU A 166 2.25 -9.12 7.59
C LEU A 166 2.81 -10.17 6.64
N TRP A 167 4.08 -10.08 6.35
CA TRP A 167 4.79 -11.09 5.56
C TRP A 167 6.23 -11.20 5.99
N GLY A 168 6.92 -12.16 5.45
CA GLY A 168 8.34 -12.33 5.70
C GLY A 168 8.88 -13.64 5.15
N TYR A 169 10.10 -13.93 5.54
CA TYR A 169 10.78 -15.18 5.19
C TYR A 169 11.46 -15.74 6.44
N ILE A 170 11.44 -17.06 6.57
CA ILE A 170 12.16 -17.78 7.60
C ILE A 170 13.02 -18.84 6.93
N SER A 171 14.27 -18.95 7.37
CA SER A 171 15.16 -19.99 6.91
C SER A 171 15.47 -21.00 7.99
N VAL A 172 15.61 -22.25 7.60
CA VAL A 172 16.05 -23.35 8.46
C VAL A 172 17.32 -23.96 7.92
N ASN A 173 18.06 -24.60 8.80
CA ASN A 173 19.25 -25.38 8.44
C ASN A 173 18.86 -26.61 7.60
N ASP A 174 19.86 -27.37 7.16
CA ASP A 174 19.73 -28.66 6.45
C ASP A 174 18.95 -29.71 7.24
N ASP A 175 18.89 -29.59 8.59
CA ASP A 175 18.07 -30.41 9.45
C ASP A 175 16.55 -30.14 9.30
N LYS A 176 16.16 -29.15 8.50
CA LYS A 176 14.76 -28.72 8.26
C LYS A 176 13.96 -28.40 9.52
N ASN A 177 14.62 -28.14 10.63
CA ASN A 177 14.04 -27.90 11.93
C ASN A 177 14.55 -26.65 12.61
N THR A 178 15.88 -26.48 12.64
CA THR A 178 16.52 -25.38 13.38
C THR A 178 16.55 -24.12 12.55
N VAL A 179 15.95 -23.04 13.04
CA VAL A 179 15.91 -21.74 12.38
C VAL A 179 17.32 -21.14 12.27
N PHE A 180 17.73 -20.83 11.05
CA PHE A 180 18.97 -20.13 10.76
C PHE A 180 18.81 -18.61 10.77
N GLY A 181 17.65 -18.10 10.34
CA GLY A 181 17.32 -16.68 10.38
C GLY A 181 15.88 -16.42 9.98
N ALA A 182 15.46 -15.18 10.16
CA ALA A 182 14.12 -14.72 9.77
C ALA A 182 14.16 -13.24 9.38
N ASP A 183 13.24 -12.82 8.52
CA ASP A 183 12.97 -11.43 8.18
C ASP A 183 11.46 -11.22 8.16
N PHE A 184 10.99 -10.14 8.78
CA PHE A 184 9.57 -9.81 8.86
C PHE A 184 9.32 -8.41 8.32
N SER A 185 8.15 -8.23 7.74
CA SER A 185 7.70 -6.96 7.19
C SER A 185 6.21 -6.76 7.43
N HIS A 186 5.75 -5.53 7.24
CA HIS A 186 4.36 -5.14 7.44
C HIS A 186 3.98 -4.00 6.50
N GLN A 187 2.69 -3.83 6.22
CA GLN A 187 2.21 -2.75 5.38
C GLN A 187 2.01 -1.43 6.14
N GLY A 188 1.48 -1.46 7.35
CA GLY A 188 1.01 -0.25 8.02
C GLY A 188 0.96 -0.30 9.53
N GLU A 189 1.77 -1.16 10.18
CA GLU A 189 1.82 -1.22 11.63
C GLU A 189 2.39 0.07 12.24
N THR A 190 1.97 0.39 13.47
CA THR A 190 2.34 1.64 14.13
C THR A 190 3.83 1.70 14.46
N PRO A 191 4.56 2.77 14.06
CA PRO A 191 5.97 2.98 14.41
C PRO A 191 6.22 2.95 15.93
N GLY A 192 7.29 2.26 16.34
CA GLY A 192 7.66 2.09 17.75
C GLY A 192 6.78 1.09 18.53
N LEU A 193 5.78 0.48 17.87
CA LEU A 193 4.90 -0.55 18.41
C LEU A 193 4.93 -1.79 17.51
N GLY A 194 3.86 -2.04 16.77
CA GLY A 194 3.76 -3.21 15.88
C GLY A 194 4.84 -3.25 14.79
N SER A 195 5.31 -2.11 14.29
CA SER A 195 6.37 -2.03 13.29
C SER A 195 7.72 -2.61 13.74
N GLU A 196 7.94 -2.74 15.06
CA GLU A 196 9.19 -3.29 15.59
C GLU A 196 9.44 -4.75 15.20
N ILE A 197 8.43 -5.46 14.68
CA ILE A 197 8.60 -6.80 14.10
C ILE A 197 9.56 -6.80 12.90
N ALA A 198 9.67 -5.68 12.17
CA ALA A 198 10.54 -5.55 11.00
C ALA A 198 11.99 -5.19 11.36
N THR A 199 12.33 -5.13 12.65
CA THR A 199 13.68 -4.80 13.10
C THR A 199 14.57 -6.05 13.18
N PRO A 200 15.89 -5.92 12.92
CA PRO A 200 16.84 -7.01 13.12
C PRO A 200 16.83 -7.56 14.55
N ALA A 201 16.60 -6.68 15.55
CA ALA A 201 16.52 -7.08 16.96
C ALA A 201 15.37 -8.06 17.25
N PHE A 202 14.26 -7.96 16.53
CA PHE A 202 13.15 -8.91 16.62
C PHE A 202 13.48 -10.22 15.89
N SER A 203 13.96 -10.12 14.66
CA SER A 203 14.30 -11.28 13.83
C SER A 203 15.39 -12.17 14.46
N GLN A 204 16.38 -11.57 15.12
CA GLN A 204 17.45 -12.30 15.81
C GLN A 204 16.95 -13.20 16.95
N ARG A 205 15.79 -12.94 17.55
CA ARG A 205 15.21 -13.77 18.60
C ARG A 205 14.85 -15.18 18.13
N PHE A 206 14.72 -15.39 16.83
CA PHE A 206 14.34 -16.65 16.21
C PHE A 206 15.52 -17.59 15.93
N LEU A 207 16.76 -17.07 15.95
CA LEU A 207 17.95 -17.86 15.66
C LEU A 207 18.07 -19.06 16.61
N GLY A 208 18.31 -20.24 16.05
CA GLY A 208 18.49 -21.49 16.79
C GLY A 208 17.22 -22.08 17.38
N LYS A 209 16.05 -21.44 17.19
CA LYS A 209 14.75 -21.98 17.60
C LYS A 209 14.34 -23.15 16.72
N LYS A 210 13.57 -24.08 17.28
CA LYS A 210 13.12 -25.30 16.59
C LYS A 210 11.65 -25.23 16.24
N LEU A 211 11.32 -25.71 15.04
CA LEU A 211 9.95 -25.82 14.56
C LEU A 211 9.23 -27.07 15.07
N PHE A 212 10.00 -28.14 15.29
CA PHE A 212 9.51 -29.43 15.79
C PHE A 212 10.12 -29.74 17.15
N VAL A 213 9.30 -30.29 18.05
CA VAL A 213 9.71 -30.82 19.33
C VAL A 213 9.25 -32.28 19.40
N ASP A 214 10.15 -33.19 19.67
CA ASP A 214 9.88 -34.66 19.72
C ASP A 214 9.17 -35.18 18.44
N GLY A 215 9.57 -34.64 17.27
CA GLY A 215 9.01 -34.99 15.96
C GLY A 215 7.61 -34.41 15.68
N VAL A 216 7.07 -33.61 16.59
CA VAL A 216 5.76 -32.95 16.41
C VAL A 216 5.94 -31.49 16.03
N PHE A 217 5.27 -31.07 14.96
CA PHE A 217 5.26 -29.65 14.54
C PHE A 217 4.62 -28.77 15.62
N LYS A 218 5.35 -27.77 16.09
CA LYS A 218 4.93 -26.82 17.12
C LYS A 218 4.98 -25.37 16.65
N SER A 219 5.80 -25.07 15.63
CA SER A 219 6.17 -23.69 15.27
C SER A 219 6.90 -23.00 16.45
N ILE A 220 7.08 -21.67 16.36
CA ILE A 220 7.68 -20.86 17.40
C ILE A 220 6.60 -19.97 18.01
N ALA A 221 6.38 -20.08 19.31
CA ALA A 221 5.42 -19.25 20.00
C ALA A 221 5.93 -17.83 20.17
N ILE A 222 5.02 -16.84 20.07
CA ILE A 222 5.31 -15.47 20.48
C ILE A 222 4.52 -15.18 21.74
N VAL A 223 5.23 -14.95 22.84
CA VAL A 223 4.66 -14.74 24.16
C VAL A 223 4.82 -13.29 24.61
N LYS A 224 4.03 -12.86 25.57
CA LYS A 224 4.25 -11.55 26.20
C LYS A 224 5.61 -11.53 26.87
N PRO A 225 6.35 -10.42 26.82
CA PRO A 225 7.64 -10.29 27.51
C PRO A 225 7.58 -10.76 28.97
N GLY A 226 8.53 -11.63 29.35
CA GLY A 226 8.60 -12.21 30.69
C GLY A 226 7.63 -13.38 30.93
N LYS A 227 6.97 -13.89 29.90
CA LYS A 227 6.20 -15.13 29.95
C LYS A 227 6.96 -16.25 29.23
N SER A 228 6.66 -17.49 29.58
CA SER A 228 7.19 -18.69 28.96
C SER A 228 6.05 -19.62 28.56
N VAL A 229 6.34 -20.53 27.64
CA VAL A 229 5.47 -21.63 27.26
C VAL A 229 6.29 -22.92 27.35
N GLU A 230 5.68 -24.00 27.84
CA GLU A 230 6.32 -25.32 27.92
C GLU A 230 6.06 -26.14 26.66
N GLY A 231 7.01 -27.01 26.30
CA GLY A 231 6.85 -28.00 25.23
C GLY A 231 6.98 -27.43 23.82
N GLN A 232 7.43 -26.16 23.66
CA GLN A 232 7.82 -25.57 22.36
C GLN A 232 8.76 -24.38 22.54
N ASP A 233 9.50 -24.05 21.50
CA ASP A 233 10.33 -22.84 21.47
C ASP A 233 9.48 -21.57 21.38
N TYR A 234 9.95 -20.50 21.97
CA TYR A 234 9.27 -19.23 22.00
C TYR A 234 10.23 -18.03 21.92
N VAL A 235 9.66 -16.88 21.56
CA VAL A 235 10.31 -15.57 21.61
C VAL A 235 9.40 -14.57 22.29
N ASP A 236 10.00 -13.53 22.86
CA ASP A 236 9.25 -12.39 23.39
C ASP A 236 8.64 -11.57 22.26
N GLY A 237 7.36 -11.26 22.37
CA GLY A 237 6.67 -10.32 21.49
C GLY A 237 7.08 -8.86 21.75
N ILE A 238 6.48 -7.96 20.99
CA ILE A 238 6.73 -6.51 21.09
C ILE A 238 5.87 -5.92 22.21
N SER A 239 6.52 -5.21 23.14
CA SER A 239 5.81 -4.45 24.18
C SER A 239 4.96 -3.34 23.53
N GLY A 240 3.68 -3.28 23.88
CA GLY A 240 2.74 -2.36 23.22
C GLY A 240 2.24 -2.81 21.85
N GLY A 241 2.87 -3.81 21.20
CA GLY A 241 2.48 -4.42 19.92
C GLY A 241 1.85 -5.80 20.07
N THR A 242 0.99 -6.01 21.08
CA THR A 242 0.46 -7.34 21.40
C THR A 242 -0.33 -7.97 20.26
N ILE A 243 -1.20 -7.21 19.58
CA ILE A 243 -2.04 -7.73 18.48
C ILE A 243 -1.16 -8.09 17.28
N THR A 244 -0.21 -7.25 16.93
CA THR A 244 0.76 -7.53 15.87
C THR A 244 1.63 -8.76 16.19
N SER A 245 2.09 -8.88 17.44
CA SER A 245 2.83 -10.06 17.91
C SER A 245 2.01 -11.34 17.80
N GLN A 246 0.71 -11.30 18.13
CA GLN A 246 -0.21 -12.40 17.93
C GLN A 246 -0.42 -12.71 16.43
N GLY A 247 -0.46 -11.65 15.60
CA GLY A 247 -0.50 -11.78 14.15
C GLY A 247 0.72 -12.54 13.60
N VAL A 248 1.93 -12.19 14.06
CA VAL A 248 3.16 -12.91 13.70
C VAL A 248 3.15 -14.36 14.22
N HIS A 249 2.68 -14.60 15.44
CA HIS A 249 2.53 -15.96 15.98
C HIS A 249 1.63 -16.84 15.08
N LYS A 250 0.46 -16.31 14.73
CA LYS A 250 -0.48 -16.99 13.82
C LYS A 250 0.10 -17.18 12.43
N MET A 251 0.75 -16.15 11.88
CA MET A 251 1.43 -16.19 10.58
C MET A 251 2.48 -17.32 10.53
N LEU A 252 3.34 -17.42 11.56
CA LEU A 252 4.34 -18.49 11.65
C LEU A 252 3.68 -19.87 11.69
N PHE A 253 2.67 -20.04 12.54
CA PHE A 253 2.01 -21.35 12.67
C PHE A 253 1.30 -21.75 11.37
N ASP A 254 0.46 -20.89 10.83
CA ASP A 254 -0.36 -21.19 9.65
C ASP A 254 0.50 -21.37 8.38
N SER A 255 1.47 -20.46 8.16
CA SER A 255 2.35 -20.57 6.99
C SER A 255 3.24 -21.82 7.07
N LEU A 256 3.93 -22.05 8.19
CA LEU A 256 4.85 -23.18 8.32
C LEU A 256 4.14 -24.53 8.36
N LYS A 257 2.89 -24.58 8.81
CA LYS A 257 2.05 -25.78 8.73
C LYS A 257 1.89 -26.29 7.29
N SER A 258 1.82 -25.37 6.32
CA SER A 258 1.74 -25.72 4.90
C SER A 258 3.03 -26.34 4.36
N TYR A 259 4.16 -26.09 5.01
CA TYR A 259 5.46 -26.70 4.66
C TYR A 259 5.78 -27.96 5.48
N GLU A 260 4.93 -28.38 6.42
CA GLU A 260 5.23 -29.48 7.36
C GLU A 260 5.65 -30.77 6.65
N LYS A 261 4.93 -31.18 5.59
CA LYS A 261 5.27 -32.38 4.83
C LYS A 261 6.62 -32.28 4.11
N PHE A 262 6.95 -31.11 3.58
CA PHE A 262 8.26 -30.84 2.99
C PHE A 262 9.37 -30.88 4.05
N LEU A 263 9.13 -30.30 5.22
CA LEU A 263 10.10 -30.27 6.32
C LEU A 263 10.32 -31.65 6.94
N THR A 264 9.33 -32.52 6.94
CA THR A 264 9.42 -33.91 7.45
C THR A 264 9.85 -34.94 6.40
N SER A 265 9.86 -34.56 5.09
CA SER A 265 10.35 -35.43 4.04
C SER A 265 11.87 -35.59 4.14
N ASN A 266 12.36 -36.83 4.27
CA ASN A 266 13.78 -37.20 4.41
C ASN A 266 14.41 -36.86 5.80
N GLN A 267 13.67 -36.96 6.89
CA GLN A 267 14.26 -37.17 8.22
C GLN A 267 14.56 -38.61 8.47
#